data_521327cec72409c5e751c51b37b99c25
#
_entry.id   521327cec72409c5e751c51b37b99c25
#
_cell.length_a   1.000
_cell.length_b   1.000
_cell.length_c   1.000
_cell.angle_alpha   90.00
_cell.angle_beta   90.00
_cell.angle_gamma   90.00
#
_symmetry.space_group_name_H-M   'P 1'
#
loop_
_entity.id
_entity.type
_entity.pdbx_description
1 polymer ?
#
loop_
_entity_poly.entity_id
_entity_poly.type
_entity_poly.pdbx_seq_one_letter_code
_entity_poly.pdbx_strand_id
1 'polypeptide(L)'
;MRRIAVFDAPSNLGLRPPTATSVPGCAKGPGALRDRGLVERLSARDAGCLTPPRYDPGDWRPGDGVAQASAISLYSVRLADRIEETIDEGEFPLVLGGDCSIIIGAGLAMRRRAQASDERIGLVYVDGHSDFRHQGNASYVGAAAGEGLAIVTGRGQPDLAAIEGRRPYFRDADVVLIGIRTHDGYRMDLEAAGIQALPVPKLRAEGAGRSVQWVRAQLAGCSGYWLHVDVDVLDPAVMPAVDAPDPGGIAYPELELLIGGLVSSPGCLGMQVTVFDPDYDLDGAHAGALTESLLAGLHPLLVSGHPPASATAATPAARRTSDPPITTPQPAVGTV
;
A
#
# COMPACT_ATOMS: atom_id res chain seq x y z
N MET A 1 -18.65 11.74 -7.17
CA MET A 1 -18.02 10.58 -7.82
C MET A 1 -16.52 10.80 -7.80
N ARG A 2 -15.75 9.97 -7.11
CA ARG A 2 -14.28 10.05 -7.13
C ARG A 2 -13.80 9.29 -8.37
N ARG A 3 -13.00 9.92 -9.20
CA ARG A 3 -12.40 9.25 -10.35
C ARG A 3 -11.31 8.31 -9.85
N ILE A 4 -11.36 7.05 -10.29
CA ILE A 4 -10.33 6.07 -9.95
C ILE A 4 -9.19 6.21 -10.97
N ALA A 5 -7.96 6.28 -10.49
CA ALA A 5 -6.76 6.16 -11.30
C ALA A 5 -6.05 4.85 -10.95
N VAL A 6 -5.94 3.95 -11.91
CA VAL A 6 -5.28 2.65 -11.73
C VAL A 6 -3.86 2.74 -12.24
N PHE A 7 -2.89 2.37 -11.44
CA PHE A 7 -1.53 2.16 -11.89
C PHE A 7 -0.89 0.92 -11.29
N ASP A 8 0.05 0.34 -12.01
CA ASP A 8 0.72 -0.88 -11.61
C ASP A 8 1.99 -0.57 -10.81
N ALA A 9 2.17 -1.35 -9.76
CA ALA A 9 3.38 -1.39 -8.96
C ALA A 9 3.90 -2.84 -8.88
N PRO A 10 4.39 -3.43 -10.00
CA PRO A 10 4.68 -4.85 -10.14
C PRO A 10 6.00 -5.24 -9.44
N SER A 11 6.13 -4.91 -8.16
CA SER A 11 7.27 -5.30 -7.33
C SER A 11 7.20 -6.79 -6.99
N ASN A 12 8.36 -7.44 -6.95
CA ASN A 12 8.57 -8.72 -6.30
C ASN A 12 9.81 -8.67 -5.39
N LEU A 13 10.29 -7.45 -5.13
CA LEU A 13 11.54 -7.20 -4.41
C LEU A 13 11.46 -7.62 -2.93
N GLY A 14 10.25 -7.58 -2.35
CA GLY A 14 10.02 -7.90 -0.94
C GLY A 14 9.94 -9.39 -0.64
N LEU A 15 9.87 -10.26 -1.65
CA LEU A 15 9.77 -11.70 -1.47
C LEU A 15 11.11 -12.39 -1.73
N ARG A 16 11.29 -13.55 -1.10
CA ARG A 16 12.41 -14.45 -1.41
C ARG A 16 12.07 -15.28 -2.66
N PRO A 17 13.08 -15.69 -3.46
CA PRO A 17 12.80 -16.48 -4.64
C PRO A 17 12.19 -17.83 -4.24
N PRO A 18 11.11 -18.30 -4.92
CA PRO A 18 10.49 -19.60 -4.64
C PRO A 18 11.44 -20.78 -4.82
N THR A 19 12.36 -20.67 -5.78
CA THR A 19 13.44 -21.63 -6.02
C THR A 19 14.73 -20.89 -6.35
N ALA A 20 15.87 -21.60 -6.36
CA ALA A 20 17.17 -21.00 -6.70
C ALA A 20 17.25 -20.39 -8.12
N THR A 21 16.32 -20.72 -9.01
CA THR A 21 16.33 -20.31 -10.42
C THR A 21 15.06 -19.54 -10.84
N SER A 22 14.14 -19.28 -9.93
CA SER A 22 12.90 -18.54 -10.21
C SER A 22 12.87 -17.22 -9.44
N VAL A 23 11.96 -16.34 -9.85
CA VAL A 23 11.62 -15.12 -9.14
C VAL A 23 10.15 -15.17 -8.73
N PRO A 24 9.72 -14.45 -7.69
CA PRO A 24 8.30 -14.40 -7.31
C PRO A 24 7.43 -13.90 -8.46
N GLY A 25 6.35 -14.61 -8.75
CA GLY A 25 5.49 -14.34 -9.91
C GLY A 25 4.47 -13.23 -9.67
N CYS A 26 4.28 -12.76 -8.43
CA CYS A 26 3.32 -11.70 -8.08
C CYS A 26 3.50 -10.40 -8.89
N ALA A 27 4.70 -10.14 -9.42
CA ALA A 27 4.93 -9.02 -10.35
C ALA A 27 4.08 -9.08 -11.64
N LYS A 28 3.52 -10.24 -11.97
CA LYS A 28 2.61 -10.45 -13.11
C LYS A 28 1.16 -10.13 -12.76
N GLY A 29 0.82 -10.03 -11.46
CA GLY A 29 -0.52 -9.80 -10.96
C GLY A 29 -1.25 -8.63 -11.62
N PRO A 30 -0.65 -7.43 -11.70
CA PRO A 30 -1.29 -6.30 -12.37
C PRO A 30 -1.71 -6.60 -13.81
N GLY A 31 -0.83 -7.21 -14.61
CA GLY A 31 -1.12 -7.60 -15.99
C GLY A 31 -2.29 -8.57 -16.08
N ALA A 32 -2.31 -9.60 -15.23
CA ALA A 32 -3.38 -10.60 -15.22
C ALA A 32 -4.75 -9.98 -14.88
N LEU A 33 -4.82 -9.02 -13.95
CA LEU A 33 -6.06 -8.30 -13.63
C LEU A 33 -6.49 -7.37 -14.78
N ARG A 34 -5.54 -6.71 -15.45
CA ARG A 34 -5.81 -5.90 -16.65
C ARG A 34 -6.36 -6.73 -17.80
N ASP A 35 -5.81 -7.93 -18.02
CA ASP A 35 -6.28 -8.86 -19.05
C ASP A 35 -7.73 -9.33 -18.80
N ARG A 36 -8.24 -9.23 -17.57
CA ARG A 36 -9.64 -9.45 -17.20
C ARG A 36 -10.51 -8.18 -17.30
N GLY A 37 -9.95 -7.09 -17.84
CA GLY A 37 -10.67 -5.85 -18.12
C GLY A 37 -10.95 -5.01 -16.86
N LEU A 38 -10.16 -5.13 -15.79
CA LEU A 38 -10.40 -4.40 -14.54
C LEU A 38 -10.48 -2.89 -14.75
N VAL A 39 -9.56 -2.31 -15.52
CA VAL A 39 -9.46 -0.86 -15.73
C VAL A 39 -10.67 -0.33 -16.49
N GLU A 40 -11.02 -0.97 -17.60
CA GLU A 40 -12.16 -0.61 -18.46
C GLU A 40 -13.49 -0.77 -17.71
N ARG A 41 -13.64 -1.86 -16.98
CA ARG A 41 -14.87 -2.17 -16.23
C ARG A 41 -15.10 -1.24 -15.04
N LEU A 42 -14.03 -0.73 -14.43
CA LEU A 42 -14.09 0.35 -13.44
C LEU A 42 -14.32 1.73 -14.08
N SER A 43 -14.26 1.84 -15.40
CA SER A 43 -14.21 3.15 -16.09
C SER A 43 -13.12 4.05 -15.49
N ALA A 44 -12.01 3.45 -15.06
CA ALA A 44 -10.92 4.12 -14.41
C ALA A 44 -9.96 4.77 -15.42
N ARG A 45 -9.25 5.81 -14.98
CA ARG A 45 -8.11 6.31 -15.77
C ARG A 45 -6.96 5.31 -15.65
N ASP A 46 -6.41 4.91 -16.77
CA ASP A 46 -5.15 4.20 -16.80
C ASP A 46 -4.01 5.19 -16.50
N ALA A 47 -3.37 5.02 -15.34
CA ALA A 47 -2.26 5.84 -14.91
C ALA A 47 -0.90 5.15 -15.15
N GLY A 48 -0.88 4.03 -15.89
CA GLY A 48 0.31 3.36 -16.36
C GLY A 48 0.97 2.45 -15.32
N CYS A 49 2.27 2.25 -15.46
CA CYS A 49 3.05 1.32 -14.65
C CYS A 49 4.30 2.01 -14.09
N LEU A 50 4.55 1.81 -12.81
CA LEU A 50 5.80 2.18 -12.16
C LEU A 50 6.73 0.96 -12.11
N THR A 51 7.63 0.83 -13.08
CA THR A 51 8.53 -0.32 -13.17
C THR A 51 9.52 -0.35 -12.01
N PRO A 52 9.57 -1.45 -11.23
CA PRO A 52 10.55 -1.61 -10.16
C PRO A 52 11.95 -1.88 -10.72
N PRO A 53 13.01 -1.74 -9.92
CA PRO A 53 14.31 -2.30 -10.21
C PRO A 53 14.21 -3.81 -10.52
N ARG A 54 15.15 -4.31 -11.31
CA ARG A 54 15.18 -5.74 -11.62
C ARG A 54 15.39 -6.56 -10.35
N TYR A 55 14.64 -7.63 -10.20
CA TYR A 55 14.85 -8.61 -9.12
C TYR A 55 16.23 -9.24 -9.24
N ASP A 56 17.01 -9.17 -8.16
CA ASP A 56 18.30 -9.82 -8.04
C ASP A 56 18.30 -10.71 -6.79
N PRO A 57 18.32 -12.05 -6.91
CA PRO A 57 18.34 -12.93 -5.75
C PRO A 57 19.61 -12.75 -4.90
N GLY A 58 20.70 -12.27 -5.51
CA GLY A 58 21.97 -12.03 -4.82
C GLY A 58 22.51 -13.25 -4.07
N ASP A 59 23.37 -12.99 -3.10
CA ASP A 59 23.95 -13.97 -2.18
C ASP A 59 23.49 -13.76 -0.72
N TRP A 60 22.33 -13.13 -0.55
CA TRP A 60 21.76 -12.81 0.76
C TRP A 60 21.73 -14.02 1.71
N ARG A 61 22.08 -13.79 2.96
CA ARG A 61 22.07 -14.78 4.04
C ARG A 61 21.36 -14.24 5.27
N PRO A 62 20.82 -15.13 6.14
CA PRO A 62 20.30 -14.72 7.44
C PRO A 62 21.34 -13.90 8.23
N GLY A 63 20.94 -12.69 8.63
CA GLY A 63 21.81 -11.71 9.30
C GLY A 63 22.21 -10.51 8.43
N ASP A 64 22.04 -10.57 7.11
CA ASP A 64 22.36 -9.46 6.20
C ASP A 64 21.27 -8.35 6.20
N GLY A 65 20.21 -8.50 6.99
CA GLY A 65 19.06 -7.60 6.99
C GLY A 65 18.06 -7.98 5.90
N VAL A 66 17.24 -7.01 5.46
CA VAL A 66 16.23 -7.21 4.41
C VAL A 66 16.91 -7.32 3.04
N ALA A 67 16.56 -8.38 2.31
CA ALA A 67 17.04 -8.55 0.95
C ALA A 67 16.57 -7.40 0.05
N GLN A 68 17.43 -6.95 -0.85
CA GLN A 68 17.13 -5.88 -1.81
C GLN A 68 16.67 -4.54 -1.17
N ALA A 69 17.00 -4.30 0.10
CA ALA A 69 16.56 -3.11 0.84
C ALA A 69 16.78 -1.80 0.08
N SER A 70 17.95 -1.61 -0.53
CA SER A 70 18.25 -0.39 -1.31
C SER A 70 17.34 -0.23 -2.53
N ALA A 71 17.01 -1.33 -3.22
CA ALA A 71 16.11 -1.32 -4.38
C ALA A 71 14.66 -1.01 -3.94
N ILE A 72 14.22 -1.60 -2.83
CA ILE A 72 12.91 -1.35 -2.21
C ILE A 72 12.82 0.11 -1.78
N SER A 73 13.83 0.63 -1.09
CA SER A 73 13.85 2.04 -0.63
C SER A 73 13.74 3.02 -1.80
N LEU A 74 14.54 2.84 -2.85
CA LEU A 74 14.48 3.67 -4.05
C LEU A 74 13.11 3.59 -4.74
N TYR A 75 12.56 2.39 -4.86
CA TYR A 75 11.25 2.18 -5.47
C TYR A 75 10.13 2.81 -4.63
N SER A 76 10.22 2.70 -3.31
CA SER A 76 9.24 3.28 -2.37
C SER A 76 9.13 4.81 -2.49
N VAL A 77 10.24 5.50 -2.71
CA VAL A 77 10.22 6.97 -2.95
C VAL A 77 9.44 7.30 -4.21
N ARG A 78 9.73 6.63 -5.32
CA ARG A 78 9.04 6.84 -6.60
C ARG A 78 7.55 6.48 -6.53
N LEU A 79 7.23 5.43 -5.77
CA LEU A 79 5.83 5.02 -5.54
C LEU A 79 5.09 6.06 -4.69
N ALA A 80 5.75 6.59 -3.67
CA ALA A 80 5.19 7.66 -2.86
C ALA A 80 4.87 8.91 -3.70
N ASP A 81 5.82 9.35 -4.56
CA ASP A 81 5.62 10.46 -5.46
C ASP A 81 4.39 10.26 -6.35
N ARG A 82 4.23 9.04 -6.91
CA ARG A 82 3.10 8.70 -7.79
C ARG A 82 1.76 8.68 -7.06
N ILE A 83 1.73 8.16 -5.84
CA ILE A 83 0.52 8.16 -5.00
C ILE A 83 0.11 9.59 -4.66
N GLU A 84 1.06 10.44 -4.23
CA GLU A 84 0.79 11.84 -3.90
C GLU A 84 0.28 12.63 -5.11
N GLU A 85 0.93 12.50 -6.27
CA GLU A 85 0.48 13.12 -7.53
C GLU A 85 -0.98 12.75 -7.85
N THR A 86 -1.32 11.47 -7.78
CA THR A 86 -2.68 10.99 -8.05
C THR A 86 -3.70 11.57 -7.08
N ILE A 87 -3.39 11.64 -5.79
CA ILE A 87 -4.28 12.22 -4.79
C ILE A 87 -4.42 13.74 -5.00
N ASP A 88 -3.35 14.44 -5.36
CA ASP A 88 -3.35 15.88 -5.59
C ASP A 88 -4.13 16.27 -6.86
N GLU A 89 -4.23 15.34 -7.84
CA GLU A 89 -5.16 15.45 -8.98
C GLU A 89 -6.62 15.25 -8.59
N GLY A 90 -6.93 14.95 -7.32
CA GLY A 90 -8.28 14.71 -6.81
C GLY A 90 -8.83 13.32 -7.16
N GLU A 91 -7.98 12.40 -7.58
CA GLU A 91 -8.34 11.04 -7.95
C GLU A 91 -8.14 10.05 -6.79
N PHE A 92 -8.73 8.88 -6.93
CA PHE A 92 -8.55 7.76 -6.00
C PHE A 92 -7.50 6.80 -6.57
N PRO A 93 -6.29 6.75 -6.02
CA PRO A 93 -5.29 5.79 -6.47
C PRO A 93 -5.72 4.36 -6.12
N LEU A 94 -5.85 3.51 -7.14
CA LEU A 94 -5.91 2.06 -7.03
C LEU A 94 -4.58 1.49 -7.54
N VAL A 95 -3.75 1.03 -6.62
CA VAL A 95 -2.44 0.47 -6.93
C VAL A 95 -2.58 -1.03 -7.09
N LEU A 96 -2.33 -1.54 -8.29
CA LEU A 96 -2.23 -2.97 -8.54
C LEU A 96 -0.80 -3.40 -8.25
N GLY A 97 -0.63 -4.10 -7.15
CA GLY A 97 0.67 -4.46 -6.63
C GLY A 97 1.18 -5.81 -7.10
N GLY A 98 2.42 -6.01 -6.83
CA GLY A 98 3.14 -7.24 -6.68
C GLY A 98 3.13 -7.67 -5.22
N ASP A 99 4.29 -7.66 -4.56
CA ASP A 99 4.42 -8.07 -3.15
C ASP A 99 4.03 -6.96 -2.15
N CYS A 100 3.83 -7.33 -0.88
CA CYS A 100 3.40 -6.43 0.19
C CYS A 100 4.40 -5.33 0.54
N SER A 101 5.67 -5.41 0.12
CA SER A 101 6.65 -4.35 0.40
C SER A 101 6.29 -3.00 -0.20
N ILE A 102 5.38 -2.94 -1.19
CA ILE A 102 4.88 -1.67 -1.74
C ILE A 102 4.15 -0.81 -0.72
N ILE A 103 3.71 -1.38 0.42
CA ILE A 103 3.15 -0.61 1.53
C ILE A 103 4.13 0.44 2.07
N ILE A 104 5.44 0.22 1.92
CA ILE A 104 6.46 1.18 2.37
C ILE A 104 6.34 2.49 1.60
N GLY A 105 6.15 2.41 0.27
CA GLY A 105 5.93 3.60 -0.56
C GLY A 105 4.62 4.31 -0.25
N ALA A 106 3.53 3.56 -0.05
CA ALA A 106 2.25 4.13 0.38
C ALA A 106 2.36 4.77 1.77
N GLY A 107 3.03 4.12 2.72
CA GLY A 107 3.29 4.65 4.05
C GLY A 107 4.08 5.96 4.01
N LEU A 108 5.13 6.03 3.17
CA LEU A 108 5.91 7.25 2.96
C LEU A 108 5.04 8.39 2.41
N ALA A 109 4.20 8.13 1.39
CA ALA A 109 3.27 9.10 0.84
C ALA A 109 2.31 9.63 1.92
N MET A 110 1.69 8.74 2.68
CA MET A 110 0.77 9.11 3.76
C MET A 110 1.48 9.91 4.85
N ARG A 111 2.73 9.57 5.18
CA ARG A 111 3.53 10.31 6.17
C ARG A 111 3.90 11.72 5.70
N ARG A 112 4.27 11.88 4.43
CA ARG A 112 4.55 13.20 3.84
C ARG A 112 3.31 14.08 3.90
N ARG A 113 2.14 13.57 3.50
CA ARG A 113 0.86 14.28 3.53
C ARG A 113 0.44 14.66 4.96
N ALA A 114 0.51 13.71 5.89
CA ALA A 114 0.21 13.95 7.30
C ALA A 114 1.06 15.06 7.91
N GLN A 115 2.34 15.12 7.56
CA GLN A 115 3.25 16.19 8.02
C GLN A 115 2.97 17.53 7.35
N ALA A 116 2.58 17.56 6.08
CA ALA A 116 2.29 18.79 5.35
C ALA A 116 1.02 19.48 5.86
N SER A 117 0.03 18.72 6.33
CA SER A 117 -1.24 19.22 6.85
C SER A 117 -1.33 19.28 8.38
N ASP A 118 -0.30 18.80 9.09
CA ASP A 118 -0.31 18.61 10.56
C ASP A 118 -1.49 17.74 11.02
N GLU A 119 -1.78 16.69 10.25
CA GLU A 119 -2.89 15.77 10.48
C GLU A 119 -2.39 14.36 10.80
N ARG A 120 -3.32 13.48 11.13
CA ARG A 120 -3.08 12.06 11.33
C ARG A 120 -3.74 11.28 10.20
N ILE A 121 -2.97 10.43 9.54
CA ILE A 121 -3.48 9.49 8.53
C ILE A 121 -3.26 8.07 9.07
N GLY A 122 -4.32 7.26 9.02
CA GLY A 122 -4.32 5.89 9.50
C GLY A 122 -4.02 4.86 8.40
N LEU A 123 -3.92 3.61 8.83
CA LEU A 123 -3.76 2.44 7.96
C LEU A 123 -4.80 1.39 8.31
N VAL A 124 -5.54 0.94 7.30
CA VAL A 124 -6.32 -0.29 7.37
C VAL A 124 -5.56 -1.37 6.60
N TYR A 125 -5.16 -2.42 7.31
CA TYR A 125 -4.36 -3.52 6.80
C TYR A 125 -5.22 -4.78 6.76
N VAL A 126 -5.69 -5.19 5.57
CA VAL A 126 -6.51 -6.38 5.36
C VAL A 126 -5.58 -7.48 4.87
N ASP A 127 -5.32 -8.47 5.72
CA ASP A 127 -4.27 -9.45 5.51
C ASP A 127 -4.52 -10.72 6.32
N GLY A 128 -4.09 -11.86 5.81
CA GLY A 128 -4.10 -13.13 6.53
C GLY A 128 -3.01 -13.25 7.58
N HIS A 129 -1.96 -12.45 7.44
CA HIS A 129 -0.76 -12.43 8.29
C HIS A 129 -0.63 -11.10 9.02
N SER A 130 0.29 -11.06 9.97
CA SER A 130 0.59 -9.82 10.70
C SER A 130 1.60 -8.92 9.99
N ASP A 131 2.46 -9.50 9.15
CA ASP A 131 3.64 -8.85 8.57
C ASP A 131 4.46 -8.04 9.59
N PHE A 132 4.50 -8.56 10.82
CA PHE A 132 5.04 -7.84 11.96
C PHE A 132 6.39 -8.41 12.44
N ARG A 133 7.06 -9.15 11.57
CA ARG A 133 8.44 -9.62 11.83
C ARG A 133 9.40 -8.44 11.81
N HIS A 134 10.27 -8.38 12.80
CA HIS A 134 11.34 -7.40 12.87
C HIS A 134 12.52 -7.92 13.70
N GLN A 135 13.63 -7.18 13.73
CA GLN A 135 14.85 -7.58 14.43
C GLN A 135 14.69 -7.75 15.95
N GLY A 136 13.63 -7.21 16.55
CA GLY A 136 13.35 -7.33 17.98
C GLY A 136 12.54 -8.57 18.37
N ASN A 137 11.89 -9.26 17.41
CA ASN A 137 11.02 -10.41 17.68
C ASN A 137 11.31 -11.65 16.84
N ALA A 138 12.28 -11.59 15.93
CA ALA A 138 12.66 -12.69 15.08
C ALA A 138 14.18 -12.89 15.08
N SER A 139 14.64 -14.13 14.84
CA SER A 139 16.05 -14.48 14.77
C SER A 139 16.77 -13.82 13.58
N TYR A 140 16.04 -13.52 12.52
CA TYR A 140 16.50 -12.74 11.37
C TYR A 140 15.34 -12.09 10.64
N VAL A 141 15.64 -11.06 9.88
CA VAL A 141 14.78 -10.41 8.91
C VAL A 141 15.32 -10.70 7.51
N GLY A 142 14.50 -10.56 6.46
CA GLY A 142 15.01 -10.86 5.13
C GLY A 142 14.03 -10.65 3.98
N ALA A 143 12.72 -10.73 4.23
CA ALA A 143 11.69 -10.56 3.22
C ALA A 143 10.77 -9.42 3.64
N ALA A 144 10.92 -8.25 3.02
CA ALA A 144 10.16 -7.05 3.38
C ALA A 144 8.65 -7.23 3.27
N ALA A 145 8.17 -8.19 2.48
CA ALA A 145 6.75 -8.51 2.39
C ALA A 145 6.20 -8.97 3.74
N GLY A 146 6.83 -9.97 4.39
CA GLY A 146 6.41 -10.43 5.74
C GLY A 146 6.87 -9.52 6.89
N GLU A 147 7.33 -8.32 6.61
CA GLU A 147 7.83 -7.31 7.55
C GLU A 147 7.14 -5.95 7.32
N GLY A 148 6.21 -5.90 6.37
CA GLY A 148 5.61 -4.66 5.87
C GLY A 148 5.01 -3.80 6.97
N LEU A 149 4.16 -4.38 7.83
CA LEU A 149 3.52 -3.66 8.93
C LEU A 149 4.53 -3.21 9.99
N ALA A 150 5.53 -4.04 10.31
CA ALA A 150 6.60 -3.66 11.24
C ALA A 150 7.43 -2.48 10.71
N ILE A 151 7.77 -2.50 9.42
CA ILE A 151 8.53 -1.42 8.78
C ILE A 151 7.75 -0.11 8.81
N VAL A 152 6.48 -0.11 8.37
CA VAL A 152 5.70 1.14 8.29
C VAL A 152 5.31 1.71 9.66
N THR A 153 5.32 0.87 10.70
CA THR A 153 5.18 1.31 12.10
C THR A 153 6.52 1.61 12.79
N GLY A 154 7.62 1.63 12.01
CA GLY A 154 8.92 2.12 12.45
C GLY A 154 9.81 1.07 13.12
N ARG A 155 9.55 -0.24 12.98
CA ARG A 155 10.32 -1.31 13.62
C ARG A 155 11.36 -1.97 12.71
N GLY A 156 11.32 -1.70 11.42
CA GLY A 156 12.26 -2.24 10.45
C GLY A 156 13.65 -1.59 10.51
N GLN A 157 14.54 -2.05 9.65
CA GLN A 157 15.85 -1.43 9.47
C GLN A 157 15.72 0.02 8.94
N PRO A 158 16.63 0.95 9.32
CA PRO A 158 16.44 2.38 9.11
C PRO A 158 16.30 2.81 7.65
N ASP A 159 16.96 2.14 6.71
CA ASP A 159 16.90 2.44 5.27
C ASP A 159 15.53 2.11 4.64
N LEU A 160 14.69 1.35 5.32
CA LEU A 160 13.30 1.09 4.94
C LEU A 160 12.30 1.78 5.88
N ALA A 161 12.54 1.74 7.19
CA ALA A 161 11.61 2.28 8.19
C ALA A 161 11.76 3.79 8.42
N ALA A 162 12.78 4.43 7.86
CA ALA A 162 13.09 5.85 8.06
C ALA A 162 13.53 6.56 6.76
N ILE A 163 12.95 6.18 5.62
CA ILE A 163 13.21 6.87 4.34
C ILE A 163 12.93 8.37 4.51
N GLU A 164 13.82 9.22 4.02
CA GLU A 164 13.78 10.68 4.18
C GLU A 164 13.81 11.16 5.65
N GLY A 165 14.30 10.33 6.56
CA GLY A 165 14.30 10.64 7.99
C GLY A 165 12.90 10.60 8.64
N ARG A 166 11.91 10.06 7.97
CA ARG A 166 10.51 10.00 8.42
C ARG A 166 10.24 8.65 9.10
N ARG A 167 9.96 8.64 10.40
CA ARG A 167 9.69 7.44 11.20
C ARG A 167 8.80 7.76 12.39
N PRO A 168 7.77 6.97 12.71
CA PRO A 168 7.17 5.95 11.83
C PRO A 168 6.38 6.60 10.69
N TYR A 169 5.98 5.80 9.67
CA TYR A 169 5.04 6.27 8.63
C TYR A 169 3.62 6.31 9.18
N PHE A 170 3.20 5.26 9.88
CA PHE A 170 1.95 5.20 10.64
C PHE A 170 2.25 4.99 12.12
N ARG A 171 1.48 5.64 13.00
CA ARG A 171 1.55 5.38 14.44
C ARG A 171 0.82 4.08 14.76
N ASP A 172 1.28 3.31 15.72
CA ASP A 172 0.62 2.06 16.14
C ASP A 172 -0.88 2.25 16.43
N ALA A 173 -1.23 3.32 17.14
CA ALA A 173 -2.61 3.64 17.48
C ALA A 173 -3.50 4.05 16.29
N ASP A 174 -2.90 4.30 15.13
CA ASP A 174 -3.58 4.70 13.88
C ASP A 174 -3.60 3.53 12.86
N VAL A 175 -3.31 2.31 13.30
CA VAL A 175 -3.30 1.09 12.49
C VAL A 175 -4.37 0.12 12.97
N VAL A 176 -5.08 -0.47 12.00
CA VAL A 176 -6.05 -1.53 12.23
C VAL A 176 -5.77 -2.68 11.27
N LEU A 177 -5.53 -3.88 11.81
CA LEU A 177 -5.33 -5.12 11.04
C LEU A 177 -6.62 -5.95 11.04
N ILE A 178 -7.04 -6.43 9.87
CA ILE A 178 -8.26 -7.25 9.68
C ILE A 178 -7.93 -8.52 8.91
N GLY A 179 -8.43 -9.65 9.36
CA GLY A 179 -8.33 -10.92 8.62
C GLY A 179 -7.24 -11.84 9.10
N ILE A 180 -6.44 -11.39 10.07
CA ILE A 180 -5.32 -12.16 10.62
C ILE A 180 -5.76 -13.55 11.09
N ARG A 181 -4.94 -14.55 10.83
CA ARG A 181 -5.17 -15.91 11.33
C ARG A 181 -4.96 -15.97 12.85
N THR A 182 -5.73 -16.83 13.53
CA THR A 182 -5.65 -16.95 15.00
C THR A 182 -4.35 -17.52 15.50
N HIS A 183 -3.62 -18.23 14.66
CA HIS A 183 -2.33 -18.87 14.96
C HIS A 183 -1.11 -18.07 14.47
N ASP A 184 -1.31 -16.86 13.95
CA ASP A 184 -0.20 -15.98 13.59
C ASP A 184 0.76 -15.79 14.77
N GLY A 185 2.05 -15.97 14.50
CA GLY A 185 3.09 -16.03 15.54
C GLY A 185 3.39 -14.69 16.21
N TYR A 186 2.99 -13.56 15.60
CA TYR A 186 3.31 -12.21 16.07
C TYR A 186 2.11 -11.48 16.69
N ARG A 187 0.99 -12.17 16.93
CA ARG A 187 -0.21 -11.55 17.53
C ARG A 187 0.05 -10.90 18.88
N MET A 188 0.87 -11.51 19.70
CA MET A 188 1.23 -10.96 21.04
C MET A 188 2.08 -9.69 20.90
N ASP A 189 2.92 -9.61 19.88
CA ASP A 189 3.72 -8.41 19.58
C ASP A 189 2.83 -7.26 19.10
N LEU A 190 1.81 -7.55 18.29
CA LEU A 190 0.80 -6.55 17.87
C LEU A 190 0.05 -6.01 19.10
N GLU A 191 -0.40 -6.89 20.00
CA GLU A 191 -1.09 -6.49 21.22
C GLU A 191 -0.20 -5.64 22.12
N ALA A 192 1.06 -6.05 22.29
CA ALA A 192 2.05 -5.30 23.07
C ALA A 192 2.37 -3.93 22.45
N ALA A 193 2.30 -3.80 21.13
CA ALA A 193 2.42 -2.54 20.42
C ALA A 193 1.16 -1.67 20.49
N GLY A 194 0.03 -2.21 20.94
CA GLY A 194 -1.26 -1.52 20.95
C GLY A 194 -1.96 -1.44 19.59
N ILE A 195 -1.48 -2.21 18.60
CA ILE A 195 -2.11 -2.30 17.27
C ILE A 195 -3.37 -3.15 17.38
N GLN A 196 -4.48 -2.59 16.89
CA GLN A 196 -5.78 -3.26 16.96
C GLN A 196 -5.91 -4.28 15.84
N ALA A 197 -6.20 -5.55 16.21
CA ALA A 197 -6.35 -6.64 15.25
C ALA A 197 -7.72 -7.31 15.38
N LEU A 198 -8.37 -7.57 14.23
CA LEU A 198 -9.63 -8.27 14.11
C LEU A 198 -9.41 -9.61 13.38
N PRO A 199 -9.26 -10.73 14.09
CA PRO A 199 -9.04 -12.03 13.47
C PRO A 199 -10.32 -12.56 12.78
N VAL A 200 -10.16 -13.45 11.79
CA VAL A 200 -11.25 -14.00 10.97
C VAL A 200 -12.43 -14.53 11.80
N PRO A 201 -12.27 -15.32 12.89
CA PRO A 201 -13.41 -15.80 13.65
C PRO A 201 -14.25 -14.66 14.25
N LYS A 202 -13.62 -13.58 14.71
CA LYS A 202 -14.31 -12.41 15.25
C LYS A 202 -14.99 -11.61 14.13
N LEU A 203 -14.31 -11.42 12.99
CA LEU A 203 -14.88 -10.79 11.80
C LEU A 203 -16.18 -11.51 11.37
N ARG A 204 -16.16 -12.85 11.31
CA ARG A 204 -17.34 -13.65 10.95
C ARG A 204 -18.46 -13.57 11.98
N ALA A 205 -18.12 -13.59 13.27
CA ALA A 205 -19.13 -13.47 14.33
C ALA A 205 -19.83 -12.12 14.33
N GLU A 206 -19.13 -11.05 14.02
CA GLU A 206 -19.67 -9.69 13.97
C GLU A 206 -20.26 -9.33 12.59
N GLY A 207 -19.71 -9.90 11.52
CA GLY A 207 -20.04 -9.60 10.13
C GLY A 207 -19.32 -8.36 9.60
N ALA A 208 -19.09 -8.32 8.28
CA ALA A 208 -18.29 -7.29 7.62
C ALA A 208 -18.77 -5.86 7.89
N GLY A 209 -20.07 -5.62 7.93
CA GLY A 209 -20.64 -4.29 8.19
C GLY A 209 -20.28 -3.72 9.57
N ARG A 210 -20.34 -4.53 10.62
CA ARG A 210 -19.92 -4.09 11.97
C ARG A 210 -18.42 -3.96 12.07
N SER A 211 -17.67 -4.82 11.39
CA SER A 211 -16.21 -4.72 11.30
C SER A 211 -15.76 -3.40 10.68
N VAL A 212 -16.42 -2.96 9.61
CA VAL A 212 -16.18 -1.63 9.00
C VAL A 212 -16.50 -0.49 9.98
N GLN A 213 -17.62 -0.58 10.71
CA GLN A 213 -17.96 0.43 11.72
C GLN A 213 -16.91 0.48 12.84
N TRP A 214 -16.44 -0.69 13.28
CA TRP A 214 -15.39 -0.79 14.28
C TRP A 214 -14.08 -0.14 13.78
N VAL A 215 -13.64 -0.41 12.53
CA VAL A 215 -12.47 0.25 11.93
C VAL A 215 -12.61 1.77 11.95
N ARG A 216 -13.77 2.28 11.53
CA ARG A 216 -14.03 3.73 11.52
C ARG A 216 -13.97 4.34 12.91
N ALA A 217 -14.43 3.60 13.92
CA ALA A 217 -14.35 4.05 15.32
C ALA A 217 -12.88 4.09 15.81
N GLN A 218 -12.05 3.09 15.45
CA GLN A 218 -10.63 3.07 15.79
C GLN A 218 -9.86 4.24 15.14
N LEU A 219 -10.19 4.58 13.91
CA LEU A 219 -9.54 5.64 13.14
C LEU A 219 -10.26 7.00 13.22
N ALA A 220 -11.18 7.19 14.16
CA ALA A 220 -11.96 8.44 14.28
C ALA A 220 -11.09 9.70 14.52
N GLY A 221 -9.87 9.51 15.06
CA GLY A 221 -8.90 10.60 15.25
C GLY A 221 -8.02 10.90 14.03
N CYS A 222 -8.20 10.18 12.92
CA CYS A 222 -7.46 10.38 11.68
C CYS A 222 -8.31 11.15 10.68
N SER A 223 -7.70 12.04 9.90
CA SER A 223 -8.36 12.77 8.80
C SER A 223 -8.64 11.89 7.60
N GLY A 224 -7.92 10.78 7.49
CA GLY A 224 -8.08 9.77 6.44
C GLY A 224 -7.25 8.52 6.74
N TYR A 225 -7.31 7.56 5.83
CA TYR A 225 -6.53 6.34 5.91
C TYR A 225 -6.21 5.76 4.54
N TRP A 226 -5.11 5.01 4.49
CA TRP A 226 -4.75 4.16 3.38
C TRP A 226 -5.33 2.75 3.57
N LEU A 227 -5.82 2.12 2.50
CA LEU A 227 -6.32 0.76 2.52
C LEU A 227 -5.32 -0.17 1.83
N HIS A 228 -4.69 -1.06 2.58
CA HIS A 228 -3.91 -2.17 2.06
C HIS A 228 -4.76 -3.44 2.06
N VAL A 229 -4.76 -4.16 0.96
CA VAL A 229 -5.45 -5.44 0.81
C VAL A 229 -4.46 -6.47 0.26
N ASP A 230 -4.02 -7.36 1.14
CA ASP A 230 -3.37 -8.59 0.73
C ASP A 230 -4.41 -9.63 0.37
N VAL A 231 -4.31 -10.23 -0.81
CA VAL A 231 -5.32 -11.22 -1.25
C VAL A 231 -5.16 -12.57 -0.55
N ASP A 232 -4.07 -12.80 0.19
CA ASP A 232 -3.92 -13.99 1.01
C ASP A 232 -4.77 -13.97 2.29
N VAL A 233 -5.46 -12.85 2.57
CA VAL A 233 -6.56 -12.80 3.54
C VAL A 233 -7.67 -13.78 3.18
N LEU A 234 -7.83 -14.08 1.90
CA LEU A 234 -8.75 -15.09 1.39
C LEU A 234 -8.31 -16.51 1.81
N ASP A 235 -9.29 -17.38 1.98
CA ASP A 235 -9.00 -18.79 2.23
C ASP A 235 -8.41 -19.46 0.97
N PRO A 236 -7.37 -20.30 1.10
CA PRO A 236 -6.80 -21.04 -0.03
C PRO A 236 -7.80 -21.90 -0.80
N ALA A 237 -8.94 -22.24 -0.20
CA ALA A 237 -10.01 -22.93 -0.92
C ALA A 237 -10.64 -22.09 -2.04
N VAL A 238 -10.50 -20.76 -1.97
CA VAL A 238 -11.02 -19.82 -3.01
C VAL A 238 -9.90 -19.05 -3.71
N MET A 239 -8.76 -18.82 -3.05
CA MET A 239 -7.61 -18.10 -3.61
C MET A 239 -6.30 -18.80 -3.23
N PRO A 240 -5.93 -19.89 -3.91
CA PRO A 240 -4.64 -20.56 -3.68
C PRO A 240 -3.46 -19.87 -4.40
N ALA A 241 -3.74 -18.89 -5.28
CA ALA A 241 -2.74 -18.25 -6.13
C ALA A 241 -2.02 -17.09 -5.41
N VAL A 242 -1.38 -17.40 -4.30
CA VAL A 242 -0.58 -16.51 -3.44
C VAL A 242 0.69 -17.23 -2.99
N ASP A 243 1.70 -16.51 -2.51
CA ASP A 243 2.97 -17.12 -2.06
C ASP A 243 2.89 -17.80 -0.68
N ALA A 244 1.99 -17.35 0.19
CA ALA A 244 1.81 -17.85 1.56
C ALA A 244 0.35 -18.27 1.86
N PRO A 245 -0.20 -19.29 1.16
CA PRO A 245 -1.59 -19.70 1.36
C PRO A 245 -1.77 -20.34 2.74
N ASP A 246 -2.58 -19.72 3.60
CA ASP A 246 -2.84 -20.18 4.97
C ASP A 246 -4.36 -20.40 5.21
N PRO A 247 -4.79 -21.61 5.61
CA PRO A 247 -6.20 -21.93 5.83
C PRO A 247 -6.85 -21.10 6.95
N GLY A 248 -8.16 -20.91 6.85
CA GLY A 248 -8.94 -20.14 7.82
C GLY A 248 -9.17 -18.68 7.42
N GLY A 249 -8.94 -18.37 6.15
CA GLY A 249 -9.18 -17.05 5.56
C GLY A 249 -10.65 -16.74 5.33
N ILE A 250 -10.92 -15.55 4.78
CA ILE A 250 -12.28 -15.11 4.41
C ILE A 250 -12.63 -15.57 2.99
N ALA A 251 -13.92 -15.44 2.63
CA ALA A 251 -14.39 -15.68 1.27
C ALA A 251 -14.54 -14.37 0.50
N TYR A 252 -14.66 -14.44 -0.83
CA TYR A 252 -14.84 -13.26 -1.69
C TYR A 252 -16.00 -12.34 -1.25
N PRO A 253 -17.21 -12.82 -0.91
CA PRO A 253 -18.29 -11.93 -0.47
C PRO A 253 -17.96 -11.16 0.82
N GLU A 254 -17.16 -11.73 1.73
CA GLU A 254 -16.71 -11.05 2.93
C GLU A 254 -15.71 -9.93 2.56
N LEU A 255 -14.78 -10.19 1.63
CA LEU A 255 -13.84 -9.21 1.11
C LEU A 255 -14.54 -8.07 0.39
N GLU A 256 -15.51 -8.36 -0.48
CA GLU A 256 -16.33 -7.38 -1.22
C GLU A 256 -17.04 -6.41 -0.29
N LEU A 257 -17.66 -6.94 0.77
CA LEU A 257 -18.35 -6.13 1.77
C LEU A 257 -17.39 -5.28 2.60
N LEU A 258 -16.20 -5.80 2.93
CA LEU A 258 -15.16 -5.04 3.64
C LEU A 258 -14.63 -3.90 2.76
N ILE A 259 -14.20 -4.20 1.54
CA ILE A 259 -13.71 -3.18 0.61
C ILE A 259 -14.80 -2.13 0.39
N GLY A 260 -16.03 -2.55 0.04
CA GLY A 260 -17.14 -1.64 -0.23
C GLY A 260 -17.46 -0.72 0.93
N GLY A 261 -17.49 -1.27 2.14
CA GLY A 261 -17.71 -0.48 3.35
C GLY A 261 -16.57 0.51 3.63
N LEU A 262 -15.32 0.10 3.42
CA LEU A 262 -14.15 0.95 3.68
C LEU A 262 -14.02 2.05 2.63
N VAL A 263 -14.07 1.75 1.33
CA VAL A 263 -13.92 2.76 0.28
C VAL A 263 -15.10 3.76 0.19
N SER A 264 -16.26 3.41 0.75
CA SER A 264 -17.40 4.33 0.87
C SER A 264 -17.12 5.50 1.81
N SER A 265 -16.11 5.41 2.67
CA SER A 265 -15.72 6.51 3.55
C SER A 265 -14.98 7.58 2.77
N PRO A 266 -15.35 8.87 2.92
CA PRO A 266 -14.58 9.99 2.33
C PRO A 266 -13.11 10.01 2.80
N GLY A 267 -12.84 9.46 3.99
CA GLY A 267 -11.50 9.37 4.55
C GLY A 267 -10.62 8.26 3.94
N CYS A 268 -11.15 7.34 3.13
CA CYS A 268 -10.30 6.39 2.39
C CYS A 268 -9.56 7.14 1.27
N LEU A 269 -8.26 7.32 1.41
CA LEU A 269 -7.45 8.14 0.49
C LEU A 269 -7.04 7.40 -0.77
N GLY A 270 -6.89 6.08 -0.70
CA GLY A 270 -6.52 5.21 -1.79
C GLY A 270 -6.44 3.76 -1.32
N MET A 271 -6.17 2.86 -2.25
CA MET A 271 -6.11 1.42 -1.98
C MET A 271 -5.00 0.76 -2.79
N GLN A 272 -4.38 -0.25 -2.21
CA GLN A 272 -3.48 -1.17 -2.92
C GLN A 272 -3.94 -2.61 -2.75
N VAL A 273 -3.67 -3.45 -3.76
CA VAL A 273 -3.93 -4.90 -3.77
C VAL A 273 -2.62 -5.62 -4.04
N THR A 274 -2.29 -6.64 -3.25
CA THR A 274 -0.97 -7.31 -3.28
C THR A 274 -1.06 -8.82 -3.29
N VAL A 275 0.04 -9.46 -3.64
CA VAL A 275 0.41 -10.89 -3.49
C VAL A 275 -0.28 -11.86 -4.44
N PHE A 276 -1.25 -11.42 -5.25
CA PHE A 276 -1.77 -12.31 -6.29
C PHE A 276 -0.65 -12.75 -7.24
N ASP A 277 -0.44 -14.06 -7.35
CA ASP A 277 0.62 -14.65 -8.15
C ASP A 277 0.06 -15.51 -9.29
N PRO A 278 0.07 -14.98 -10.54
CA PRO A 278 -0.43 -15.71 -11.71
C PRO A 278 0.34 -17.00 -12.04
N ASP A 279 1.53 -17.23 -11.50
CA ASP A 279 2.25 -18.47 -11.71
C ASP A 279 1.55 -19.67 -11.04
N TYR A 280 0.67 -19.39 -10.08
CA TYR A 280 -0.21 -20.38 -9.45
C TYR A 280 -1.65 -20.38 -10.00
N ASP A 281 -1.94 -19.58 -11.04
CA ASP A 281 -3.25 -19.47 -11.69
C ASP A 281 -3.17 -19.78 -13.20
N LEU A 282 -2.88 -21.03 -13.53
CA LEU A 282 -2.52 -21.45 -14.88
C LEU A 282 -3.63 -21.25 -15.93
N ASP A 283 -4.89 -21.25 -15.54
CA ASP A 283 -6.06 -21.04 -16.42
C ASP A 283 -6.66 -19.63 -16.29
N GLY A 284 -6.13 -18.83 -15.37
CA GLY A 284 -6.60 -17.47 -15.10
C GLY A 284 -7.96 -17.38 -14.41
N ALA A 285 -8.43 -18.47 -13.80
CA ALA A 285 -9.71 -18.49 -13.11
C ALA A 285 -9.69 -17.62 -11.84
N HIS A 286 -8.58 -17.63 -11.10
CA HIS A 286 -8.42 -16.84 -9.89
C HIS A 286 -8.25 -15.33 -10.21
N ALA A 287 -7.55 -14.99 -11.28
CA ALA A 287 -7.50 -13.61 -11.80
C ALA A 287 -8.91 -13.11 -12.13
N GLY A 288 -9.73 -13.96 -12.76
CA GLY A 288 -11.14 -13.65 -13.06
C GLY A 288 -11.96 -13.41 -11.79
N ALA A 289 -11.92 -14.34 -10.83
CA ALA A 289 -12.66 -14.25 -9.58
C ALA A 289 -12.24 -13.02 -8.75
N LEU A 290 -10.93 -12.76 -8.65
CA LEU A 290 -10.41 -11.58 -7.96
C LEU A 290 -10.86 -10.28 -8.64
N THR A 291 -10.86 -10.24 -9.99
CA THR A 291 -11.36 -9.08 -10.74
C THR A 291 -12.82 -8.81 -10.43
N GLU A 292 -13.70 -9.83 -10.45
CA GLU A 292 -15.12 -9.67 -10.09
C GLU A 292 -15.29 -9.13 -8.67
N SER A 293 -14.53 -9.68 -7.72
CA SER A 293 -14.58 -9.25 -6.32
C SER A 293 -14.11 -7.79 -6.14
N LEU A 294 -13.03 -7.38 -6.82
CA LEU A 294 -12.56 -5.99 -6.79
C LEU A 294 -13.59 -5.04 -7.40
N LEU A 295 -14.24 -5.41 -8.50
CA LEU A 295 -15.30 -4.62 -9.12
C LEU A 295 -16.50 -4.45 -8.18
N ALA A 296 -16.93 -5.53 -7.53
CA ALA A 296 -18.01 -5.48 -6.55
C ALA A 296 -17.65 -4.59 -5.34
N GLY A 297 -16.46 -4.78 -4.78
CA GLY A 297 -15.97 -4.00 -3.64
C GLY A 297 -15.76 -2.52 -3.95
N LEU A 298 -15.32 -2.18 -5.16
CA LEU A 298 -15.07 -0.78 -5.57
C LEU A 298 -16.31 -0.08 -6.14
N HIS A 299 -17.42 -0.81 -6.34
CA HIS A 299 -18.68 -0.25 -6.86
C HIS A 299 -19.16 1.03 -6.14
N PRO A 300 -19.04 1.18 -4.81
CA PRO A 300 -19.45 2.40 -4.12
C PRO A 300 -18.74 3.66 -4.60
N LEU A 301 -17.49 3.57 -5.09
CA LEU A 301 -16.77 4.72 -5.66
C LEU A 301 -17.38 5.19 -6.99
N LEU A 302 -18.00 4.28 -7.74
CA LEU A 302 -18.60 4.57 -9.04
C LEU A 302 -19.99 5.20 -8.94
N VAL A 303 -20.74 4.88 -7.86
CA VAL A 303 -22.13 5.33 -7.69
C VAL A 303 -22.27 6.48 -6.69
N SER A 304 -21.31 6.68 -5.79
CA SER A 304 -21.37 7.73 -4.77
C SER A 304 -21.10 9.10 -5.37
N GLY A 305 -22.12 9.94 -5.51
CA GLY A 305 -22.01 11.34 -5.86
C GLY A 305 -21.49 12.22 -4.70
N HIS A 306 -20.38 11.85 -4.06
CA HIS A 306 -19.77 12.73 -3.05
C HIS A 306 -18.82 13.70 -3.75
N PRO A 307 -18.95 15.02 -3.52
CA PRO A 307 -17.93 15.96 -3.96
C PRO A 307 -16.60 15.61 -3.28
N PRO A 308 -15.47 15.87 -3.94
CA PRO A 308 -14.16 15.70 -3.31
C PRO A 308 -14.14 16.51 -2.00
N ALA A 309 -13.53 15.93 -0.95
CA ALA A 309 -13.23 16.69 0.26
C ALA A 309 -12.50 17.97 -0.20
N SER A 310 -13.05 19.13 0.14
CA SER A 310 -12.49 20.40 -0.28
C SER A 310 -11.05 20.47 0.20
N ALA A 311 -10.11 20.32 -0.75
CA ALA A 311 -8.76 20.78 -0.53
C ALA A 311 -8.90 22.26 -0.18
N THR A 312 -8.62 22.61 1.06
CA THR A 312 -8.42 24.01 1.46
C THR A 312 -7.32 24.51 0.53
N ALA A 313 -7.71 25.32 -0.45
CA ALA A 313 -6.80 25.90 -1.42
C ALA A 313 -5.75 26.70 -0.61
N ALA A 314 -4.55 26.17 -0.50
CA ALA A 314 -3.40 26.94 -0.10
C ALA A 314 -3.23 28.02 -1.16
N THR A 315 -3.54 29.25 -0.81
CA THR A 315 -3.34 30.43 -1.64
C THR A 315 -1.87 30.44 -2.08
N PRO A 316 -1.55 30.48 -3.37
CA PRO A 316 -0.17 30.56 -3.80
C PRO A 316 0.46 31.84 -3.25
N ALA A 317 1.49 31.71 -2.43
CA ALA A 317 2.28 32.83 -1.97
C ALA A 317 2.82 33.60 -3.18
N ALA A 318 2.43 34.85 -3.30
CA ALA A 318 2.89 35.75 -4.36
C ALA A 318 4.42 35.77 -4.37
N ARG A 319 5.01 35.34 -5.47
CA ARG A 319 6.44 35.52 -5.73
C ARG A 319 6.74 36.97 -5.74
N ARG A 320 7.46 37.47 -4.74
CA ARG A 320 8.07 38.80 -4.77
C ARG A 320 9.25 38.71 -5.77
N THR A 321 9.05 39.26 -6.95
CA THR A 321 10.13 39.57 -7.88
C THR A 321 10.79 40.85 -7.36
N SER A 322 11.97 40.74 -6.80
CA SER A 322 12.89 41.84 -6.57
C SER A 322 14.27 41.41 -7.10
N ASP A 323 14.46 41.56 -8.42
CA ASP A 323 15.80 41.60 -9.00
C ASP A 323 16.25 43.04 -9.02
N PRO A 324 17.45 43.36 -8.50
CA PRO A 324 18.05 44.68 -8.68
C PRO A 324 18.61 44.81 -10.12
N PRO A 325 18.68 46.06 -10.67
CA PRO A 325 19.09 46.26 -12.03
C PRO A 325 20.58 45.90 -12.22
N ILE A 326 20.86 45.16 -13.28
CA ILE A 326 22.21 44.84 -13.73
C ILE A 326 22.83 46.11 -14.35
N THR A 327 23.82 46.69 -13.70
CA THR A 327 24.70 47.73 -14.29
C THR A 327 25.75 47.05 -15.17
N THR A 328 25.68 47.33 -16.45
CA THR A 328 26.73 47.01 -17.44
C THR A 328 27.96 47.92 -17.26
N PRO A 329 29.18 47.38 -17.19
CA PRO A 329 30.38 48.22 -17.24
C PRO A 329 30.68 48.68 -18.68
N GLN A 330 30.94 50.01 -18.87
CA GLN A 330 31.48 50.57 -20.10
C GLN A 330 32.95 50.14 -20.31
N PRO A 331 33.37 49.96 -21.57
CA PRO A 331 34.76 49.67 -21.88
C PRO A 331 35.63 50.91 -21.73
N ALA A 332 36.75 50.72 -21.06
CA ALA A 332 37.80 51.75 -20.95
C ALA A 332 38.50 51.93 -22.29
N VAL A 333 38.51 53.16 -22.77
CA VAL A 333 39.33 53.59 -23.90
C VAL A 333 40.77 53.80 -23.42
N GLY A 334 41.68 53.01 -23.92
CA GLY A 334 43.12 53.19 -23.71
C GLY A 334 43.68 54.18 -24.73
N THR A 335 44.42 55.16 -24.25
CA THR A 335 45.27 56.02 -25.02
C THR A 335 46.76 55.70 -24.78
N VAL A 336 47.48 55.49 -25.90
CA VAL A 336 48.93 55.45 -26.16
C VAL A 336 49.68 54.25 -25.62
#